data_4cea4e35a863c18ebf7c3beaf12b4b16
#
_entry.id   4cea4e35a863c18ebf7c3beaf12b4b16
#
_cell.length_a   1.000
_cell.length_b   1.000
_cell.length_c   1.000
_cell.angle_alpha   90.00
_cell.angle_beta   90.00
_cell.angle_gamma   90.00
#
_symmetry.space_group_name_H-M   'P 1'
#
loop_
_entity.id
_entity.type
_entity.pdbx_description
1 polymer ?
#
loop_
_entity_poly.entity_id
_entity_poly.type
_entity_poly.pdbx_seq_one_letter_code
_entity_poly.pdbx_strand_id
1 'polypeptide(L)'
;MLKTFEVMSVKIQDEIYAMGQKVVVANEISLEAVSSGDIKLFFQAKSELNNISHKSNKIDNLILRALALHQPEARDLRSMVSYLKMTNEIVRAGTNTKSFIKNFSKSLHSDIDFDNILEFSIPLQKASLAAIKTSIEIIKIDTIQEIEKSYQKVLVEESKTDDLYAMIEKNLLKKLSSKIELSKDYLDILSSLRRLEKIADRAASIANLLIFAHLGGELHQA
;
A
#
# COMPACT_ATOMS: atom_id res chain seq x y z
N MET A 1 -4.93 -2.55 -35.67
CA MET A 1 -5.73 -2.72 -34.44
C MET A 1 -4.84 -3.09 -33.25
N LEU A 2 -4.04 -4.14 -33.32
CA LEU A 2 -3.11 -4.61 -32.24
C LEU A 2 -2.16 -3.52 -31.74
N LYS A 3 -1.42 -2.81 -32.62
CA LYS A 3 -0.49 -1.75 -32.19
C LYS A 3 -1.14 -0.62 -31.38
N THR A 4 -2.39 -0.28 -31.65
CA THR A 4 -3.09 0.80 -30.96
C THR A 4 -3.52 0.36 -29.54
N PHE A 5 -3.89 -0.91 -29.38
CA PHE A 5 -4.18 -1.48 -28.07
C PHE A 5 -2.93 -1.61 -27.21
N GLU A 6 -1.81 -2.10 -27.76
CA GLU A 6 -0.52 -2.19 -27.06
C GLU A 6 -0.08 -0.82 -26.53
N VAL A 7 -0.12 0.22 -27.36
CA VAL A 7 0.21 1.60 -26.93
C VAL A 7 -0.70 2.07 -25.78
N MET A 8 -2.00 1.76 -25.85
CA MET A 8 -2.94 2.12 -24.80
C MET A 8 -2.70 1.33 -23.51
N SER A 9 -2.39 0.04 -23.61
CA SER A 9 -2.07 -0.83 -22.48
C SER A 9 -0.82 -0.34 -21.76
N VAL A 10 0.26 -0.04 -22.47
CA VAL A 10 1.48 0.54 -21.91
C VAL A 10 1.18 1.86 -21.19
N LYS A 11 0.41 2.73 -21.80
CA LYS A 11 0.01 4.00 -21.16
C LYS A 11 -0.76 3.79 -19.88
N ILE A 12 -1.70 2.84 -19.83
CA ILE A 12 -2.47 2.49 -18.62
C ILE A 12 -1.51 1.98 -17.53
N GLN A 13 -0.61 1.08 -17.88
CA GLN A 13 0.40 0.55 -16.98
C GLN A 13 1.30 1.66 -16.39
N ASP A 14 1.76 2.60 -17.23
CA ASP A 14 2.55 3.76 -16.80
C ASP A 14 1.80 4.65 -15.81
N GLU A 15 0.53 4.92 -16.08
CA GLU A 15 -0.31 5.74 -15.19
C GLU A 15 -0.59 5.05 -13.85
N ILE A 16 -0.81 3.73 -13.84
CA ILE A 16 -0.98 2.94 -12.61
C ILE A 16 0.33 2.95 -11.81
N TYR A 17 1.46 2.69 -12.46
CA TYR A 17 2.78 2.76 -11.83
C TYR A 17 3.05 4.11 -11.20
N ALA A 18 2.84 5.20 -11.95
CA ALA A 18 3.02 6.57 -11.45
C ALA A 18 2.05 6.92 -10.31
N MET A 19 0.85 6.34 -10.28
CA MET A 19 -0.09 6.48 -9.16
C MET A 19 0.41 5.71 -7.93
N GLY A 20 0.91 4.48 -8.12
CA GLY A 20 1.48 3.64 -7.06
C GLY A 20 2.73 4.27 -6.44
N GLN A 21 3.62 4.85 -7.27
CA GLN A 21 4.81 5.55 -6.80
C GLN A 21 4.50 6.70 -5.83
N LYS A 22 3.37 7.40 -6.01
CA LYS A 22 2.95 8.42 -5.03
C LYS A 22 2.65 7.83 -3.66
N VAL A 23 2.10 6.62 -3.60
CA VAL A 23 1.87 5.91 -2.33
C VAL A 23 3.19 5.48 -1.70
N VAL A 24 4.13 4.99 -2.51
CA VAL A 24 5.48 4.60 -2.04
C VAL A 24 6.19 5.81 -1.45
N VAL A 25 6.30 6.91 -2.19
CA VAL A 25 6.95 8.16 -1.75
C VAL A 25 6.32 8.70 -0.47
N ALA A 26 4.98 8.69 -0.37
CA ALA A 26 4.29 9.13 0.84
C ALA A 26 4.65 8.26 2.07
N ASN A 27 4.83 6.95 1.88
CA ASN A 27 5.26 6.05 2.96
C ASN A 27 6.74 6.23 3.30
N GLU A 28 7.62 6.49 2.32
CA GLU A 28 9.05 6.80 2.55
C GLU A 28 9.20 8.07 3.40
N ILE A 29 8.54 9.17 3.00
CA ILE A 29 8.55 10.43 3.75
C ILE A 29 7.91 10.24 5.15
N SER A 30 6.86 9.45 5.25
CA SER A 30 6.21 9.15 6.53
C SER A 30 7.13 8.36 7.47
N LEU A 31 7.94 7.43 6.96
CA LEU A 31 8.94 6.70 7.75
C LEU A 31 10.05 7.65 8.25
N GLU A 32 10.49 8.58 7.41
CA GLU A 32 11.45 9.62 7.80
C GLU A 32 10.85 10.52 8.88
N ALA A 33 9.57 10.94 8.74
CA ALA A 33 8.86 11.73 9.74
C ALA A 33 8.79 11.04 11.10
N VAL A 34 8.49 9.74 11.14
CA VAL A 34 8.45 8.94 12.37
C VAL A 34 9.84 8.81 12.99
N SER A 35 10.86 8.58 12.16
CA SER A 35 12.25 8.37 12.64
C SER A 35 12.92 9.64 13.14
N SER A 36 12.59 10.80 12.55
CA SER A 36 13.18 12.10 12.90
C SER A 36 12.36 12.92 13.89
N GLY A 37 11.06 12.60 14.04
CA GLY A 37 10.11 13.42 14.81
C GLY A 37 9.71 14.73 14.11
N ASP A 38 10.08 14.93 12.84
CA ASP A 38 9.74 16.15 12.10
C ASP A 38 8.29 16.11 11.60
N ILE A 39 7.44 16.89 12.27
CA ILE A 39 6.01 17.00 11.95
C ILE A 39 5.77 17.55 10.54
N LYS A 40 6.68 18.37 9.98
CA LYS A 40 6.51 18.93 8.63
C LYS A 40 6.52 17.85 7.56
N LEU A 41 7.30 16.80 7.76
CA LEU A 41 7.36 15.66 6.84
C LEU A 41 6.02 14.92 6.76
N PHE A 42 5.22 14.87 7.82
CA PHE A 42 3.86 14.30 7.75
C PHE A 42 2.94 15.10 6.82
N PHE A 43 3.04 16.43 6.80
CA PHE A 43 2.28 17.26 5.86
C PHE A 43 2.74 17.03 4.42
N GLN A 44 4.05 16.92 4.20
CA GLN A 44 4.62 16.62 2.89
C GLN A 44 4.16 15.24 2.41
N ALA A 45 4.30 14.18 3.20
CA ALA A 45 3.82 12.84 2.88
C ALA A 45 2.33 12.81 2.52
N LYS A 46 1.50 13.54 3.27
CA LYS A 46 0.06 13.65 2.98
C LYS A 46 -0.20 14.36 1.65
N SER A 47 0.60 15.36 1.28
CA SER A 47 0.43 16.14 0.05
C SER A 47 0.67 15.28 -1.20
N GLU A 48 1.59 14.30 -1.17
CA GLU A 48 1.84 13.35 -2.27
C GLU A 48 0.59 12.56 -2.67
N LEU A 49 -0.30 12.33 -1.71
CA LEU A 49 -1.52 11.56 -1.92
C LEU A 49 -2.73 12.43 -2.36
N ASN A 50 -2.52 13.73 -2.61
CA ASN A 50 -3.59 14.58 -3.11
C ASN A 50 -4.09 14.08 -4.47
N ASN A 51 -5.42 14.12 -4.64
CA ASN A 51 -6.09 13.74 -5.88
C ASN A 51 -5.88 12.28 -6.34
N ILE A 52 -5.41 11.35 -5.47
CA ILE A 52 -5.18 9.96 -5.86
C ILE A 52 -6.45 9.28 -6.39
N SER A 53 -7.60 9.51 -5.76
CA SER A 53 -8.91 8.98 -6.21
C SER A 53 -9.33 9.55 -7.57
N HIS A 54 -9.06 10.84 -7.82
CA HIS A 54 -9.34 11.44 -9.12
C HIS A 54 -8.44 10.86 -10.23
N LYS A 55 -7.17 10.58 -9.90
CA LYS A 55 -6.25 9.91 -10.81
C LYS A 55 -6.70 8.48 -11.11
N SER A 56 -7.14 7.71 -10.11
CA SER A 56 -7.74 6.39 -10.28
C SER A 56 -8.92 6.43 -11.27
N ASN A 57 -9.89 7.33 -11.07
CA ASN A 57 -11.04 7.46 -11.95
C ASN A 57 -10.65 7.75 -13.43
N LYS A 58 -9.58 8.53 -13.64
CA LYS A 58 -9.07 8.78 -15.01
C LYS A 58 -8.50 7.51 -15.63
N ILE A 59 -7.75 6.73 -14.86
CA ILE A 59 -7.18 5.46 -15.32
C ILE A 59 -8.29 4.45 -15.61
N ASP A 60 -9.28 4.35 -14.74
CA ASP A 60 -10.44 3.47 -14.91
C ASP A 60 -11.19 3.79 -16.21
N ASN A 61 -11.40 5.07 -16.52
CA ASN A 61 -11.99 5.50 -17.79
C ASN A 61 -11.11 5.15 -19.00
N LEU A 62 -9.78 5.21 -18.89
CA LEU A 62 -8.88 4.74 -19.95
C LEU A 62 -9.00 3.23 -20.17
N ILE A 63 -9.09 2.45 -19.10
CA ILE A 63 -9.28 0.99 -19.16
C ILE A 63 -10.62 0.65 -19.82
N LEU A 64 -11.72 1.27 -19.37
CA LEU A 64 -13.04 1.07 -19.95
C LEU A 64 -13.07 1.41 -21.43
N ARG A 65 -12.40 2.49 -21.82
CA ARG A 65 -12.25 2.88 -23.23
C ARG A 65 -11.44 1.87 -24.04
N ALA A 66 -10.36 1.30 -23.47
CA ALA A 66 -9.56 0.26 -24.10
C ALA A 66 -10.39 -1.01 -24.34
N LEU A 67 -11.17 -1.43 -23.34
CA LEU A 67 -12.08 -2.57 -23.45
C LEU A 67 -13.15 -2.37 -24.53
N ALA A 68 -13.79 -1.19 -24.56
CA ALA A 68 -14.87 -0.89 -25.51
C ALA A 68 -14.38 -0.80 -26.96
N LEU A 69 -13.21 -0.21 -27.20
CA LEU A 69 -12.69 0.02 -28.54
C LEU A 69 -11.97 -1.17 -29.16
N HIS A 70 -11.34 -2.03 -28.35
CA HIS A 70 -10.45 -3.07 -28.83
C HIS A 70 -10.93 -4.49 -28.58
N GLN A 71 -11.90 -4.66 -27.67
CA GLN A 71 -12.47 -5.98 -27.31
C GLN A 71 -11.37 -7.04 -27.09
N PRO A 72 -10.41 -6.77 -26.16
CA PRO A 72 -9.29 -7.66 -25.95
C PRO A 72 -9.75 -9.03 -25.44
N GLU A 73 -9.01 -10.09 -25.79
CA GLU A 73 -9.29 -11.45 -25.43
C GLU A 73 -8.21 -12.04 -24.51
N ALA A 74 -8.55 -13.13 -23.87
CA ALA A 74 -7.64 -13.97 -23.08
C ALA A 74 -6.74 -13.14 -22.11
N ARG A 75 -5.43 -13.13 -22.31
CA ARG A 75 -4.45 -12.47 -21.45
C ARG A 75 -4.67 -10.95 -21.37
N ASP A 76 -4.95 -10.32 -22.50
CA ASP A 76 -5.13 -8.87 -22.56
C ASP A 76 -6.36 -8.42 -21.78
N LEU A 77 -7.45 -9.19 -21.85
CA LEU A 77 -8.65 -8.96 -21.04
C LEU A 77 -8.34 -9.12 -19.54
N ARG A 78 -7.62 -10.21 -19.15
CA ARG A 78 -7.21 -10.41 -17.76
C ARG A 78 -6.37 -9.24 -17.23
N SER A 79 -5.42 -8.74 -18.04
CA SER A 79 -4.60 -7.59 -17.68
C SER A 79 -5.44 -6.35 -17.43
N MET A 80 -6.40 -6.04 -18.31
CA MET A 80 -7.29 -4.87 -18.13
C MET A 80 -8.16 -4.99 -16.88
N VAL A 81 -8.72 -6.19 -16.60
CA VAL A 81 -9.51 -6.45 -15.38
C VAL A 81 -8.64 -6.32 -14.14
N SER A 82 -7.41 -6.84 -14.17
CA SER A 82 -6.45 -6.71 -13.06
C SER A 82 -6.09 -5.25 -12.81
N TYR A 83 -5.82 -4.48 -13.85
CA TYR A 83 -5.50 -3.05 -13.75
C TYR A 83 -6.67 -2.24 -13.15
N LEU A 84 -7.91 -2.54 -13.54
CA LEU A 84 -9.10 -1.90 -12.97
C LEU A 84 -9.26 -2.18 -11.47
N LYS A 85 -8.95 -3.40 -11.02
CA LYS A 85 -8.97 -3.73 -9.58
C LYS A 85 -7.78 -3.11 -8.84
N MET A 86 -6.62 -3.09 -9.48
CA MET A 86 -5.38 -2.57 -8.91
C MET A 86 -5.47 -1.07 -8.61
N THR A 87 -6.12 -0.26 -9.45
CA THR A 87 -6.34 1.16 -9.18
C THR A 87 -7.04 1.37 -7.84
N ASN A 88 -8.05 0.54 -7.54
CA ASN A 88 -8.77 0.59 -6.28
C ASN A 88 -7.88 0.19 -5.08
N GLU A 89 -7.08 -0.87 -5.21
CA GLU A 89 -6.18 -1.29 -4.12
C GLU A 89 -5.11 -0.22 -3.83
N ILE A 90 -4.57 0.45 -4.84
CA ILE A 90 -3.63 1.57 -4.67
C ILE A 90 -4.30 2.76 -3.95
N VAL A 91 -5.55 3.09 -4.29
CA VAL A 91 -6.32 4.14 -3.58
C VAL A 91 -6.55 3.75 -2.12
N ARG A 92 -6.86 2.49 -1.84
CA ARG A 92 -7.04 1.98 -0.46
C ARG A 92 -5.74 2.03 0.32
N ALA A 93 -4.60 1.65 -0.28
CA ALA A 93 -3.27 1.80 0.32
C ALA A 93 -2.99 3.27 0.66
N GLY A 94 -3.19 4.20 -0.29
CA GLY A 94 -3.05 5.63 -0.06
C GLY A 94 -3.98 6.19 1.02
N THR A 95 -5.19 5.66 1.14
CA THR A 95 -6.15 6.04 2.21
C THR A 95 -5.66 5.56 3.58
N ASN A 96 -5.12 4.34 3.67
CA ASN A 96 -4.51 3.83 4.89
C ASN A 96 -3.28 4.66 5.28
N THR A 97 -2.42 5.02 4.32
CA THR A 97 -1.27 5.91 4.55
C THR A 97 -1.71 7.28 5.10
N LYS A 98 -2.72 7.91 4.49
CA LYS A 98 -3.29 9.18 5.01
C LYS A 98 -3.83 9.04 6.43
N SER A 99 -4.50 7.94 6.72
CA SER A 99 -5.07 7.66 8.04
C SER A 99 -3.98 7.44 9.08
N PHE A 100 -2.94 6.68 8.74
CA PHE A 100 -1.75 6.51 9.57
C PHE A 100 -1.11 7.86 9.89
N ILE A 101 -0.75 8.65 8.88
CA ILE A 101 -0.13 9.97 9.04
C ILE A 101 -0.97 10.86 9.97
N LYS A 102 -2.28 10.95 9.70
CA LYS A 102 -3.19 11.81 10.47
C LYS A 102 -3.29 11.41 11.94
N ASN A 103 -3.38 10.12 12.23
CA ASN A 103 -3.61 9.64 13.58
C ASN A 103 -2.30 9.58 14.37
N PHE A 104 -1.22 9.06 13.76
CA PHE A 104 0.08 8.96 14.40
C PHE A 104 0.67 10.34 14.74
N SER A 105 0.58 11.33 13.84
CA SER A 105 1.08 12.68 14.11
C SER A 105 0.37 13.38 15.27
N LYS A 106 -0.92 13.04 15.54
CA LYS A 106 -1.66 13.56 16.70
C LYS A 106 -1.16 12.97 18.02
N SER A 107 -0.77 11.70 17.99
CA SER A 107 -0.31 10.99 19.18
C SER A 107 1.09 11.44 19.63
N LEU A 108 1.87 12.13 18.78
CA LEU A 108 3.18 12.70 19.14
C LEU A 108 3.11 13.77 20.25
N HIS A 109 1.93 14.27 20.59
CA HIS A 109 1.70 15.27 21.64
C HIS A 109 1.15 14.69 22.95
N SER A 110 1.08 13.36 23.07
CA SER A 110 0.60 12.68 24.29
C SER A 110 1.74 12.39 25.27
N ASP A 111 1.41 12.22 26.55
CA ASP A 111 2.36 11.87 27.63
C ASP A 111 2.82 10.39 27.60
N ILE A 112 2.83 9.80 26.42
CA ILE A 112 3.23 8.41 26.20
C ILE A 112 4.75 8.30 26.04
N ASP A 113 5.31 7.19 26.53
CA ASP A 113 6.68 6.79 26.28
C ASP A 113 6.86 6.39 24.80
N PHE A 114 7.18 7.40 23.96
CA PHE A 114 7.33 7.26 22.52
C PHE A 114 8.53 6.40 22.13
N ASP A 115 9.64 6.44 22.87
CA ASP A 115 10.84 5.69 22.51
C ASP A 115 10.55 4.19 22.41
N ASN A 116 9.77 3.69 23.35
CA ASN A 116 9.32 2.29 23.34
C ASN A 116 8.34 1.97 22.18
N ILE A 117 7.54 2.95 21.74
CA ILE A 117 6.63 2.78 20.61
C ILE A 117 7.42 2.79 19.30
N LEU A 118 8.43 3.66 19.16
CA LEU A 118 9.26 3.77 17.97
C LEU A 118 10.07 2.51 17.72
N GLU A 119 10.55 1.85 18.80
CA GLU A 119 11.28 0.58 18.70
C GLU A 119 10.53 -0.49 17.89
N PHE A 120 9.21 -0.55 18.04
CA PHE A 120 8.35 -1.52 17.33
C PHE A 120 7.70 -0.96 16.08
N SER A 121 7.34 0.32 16.07
CA SER A 121 6.62 0.91 14.94
C SER A 121 7.50 1.13 13.70
N ILE A 122 8.79 1.44 13.88
CA ILE A 122 9.73 1.62 12.77
C ILE A 122 9.95 0.31 11.99
N PRO A 123 10.20 -0.86 12.62
CA PRO A 123 10.27 -2.13 11.89
C PRO A 123 8.97 -2.47 11.13
N LEU A 124 7.80 -2.27 11.74
CA LEU A 124 6.50 -2.47 11.11
C LEU A 124 6.34 -1.57 9.88
N GLN A 125 6.68 -0.29 10.00
CA GLN A 125 6.59 0.66 8.90
C GLN A 125 7.56 0.32 7.76
N LYS A 126 8.80 -0.14 8.08
CA LYS A 126 9.77 -0.61 7.09
C LYS A 126 9.27 -1.83 6.31
N ALA A 127 8.68 -2.82 6.99
CA ALA A 127 8.11 -4.01 6.35
C ALA A 127 6.92 -3.64 5.45
N SER A 128 6.00 -2.81 5.93
CA SER A 128 4.87 -2.29 5.14
C SER A 128 5.34 -1.51 3.91
N LEU A 129 6.36 -0.65 4.05
CA LEU A 129 6.97 0.08 2.93
C LEU A 129 7.62 -0.87 1.93
N ALA A 130 8.36 -1.89 2.38
CA ALA A 130 8.99 -2.88 1.50
C ALA A 130 7.94 -3.66 0.69
N ALA A 131 6.83 -4.07 1.32
CA ALA A 131 5.73 -4.75 0.66
C ALA A 131 5.11 -3.88 -0.45
N ILE A 132 4.69 -2.64 -0.13
CA ILE A 132 4.04 -1.77 -1.11
C ILE A 132 5.00 -1.34 -2.23
N LYS A 133 6.25 -1.05 -1.92
CA LYS A 133 7.27 -0.69 -2.91
C LYS A 133 7.49 -1.83 -3.90
N THR A 134 7.74 -3.04 -3.42
CA THR A 134 7.93 -4.22 -4.26
C THR A 134 6.70 -4.50 -5.11
N SER A 135 5.48 -4.42 -4.55
CA SER A 135 4.25 -4.66 -5.31
C SER A 135 4.04 -3.66 -6.47
N ILE A 136 4.43 -2.40 -6.29
CA ILE A 136 4.37 -1.39 -7.35
C ILE A 136 5.47 -1.60 -8.39
N GLU A 137 6.68 -2.01 -7.98
CA GLU A 137 7.77 -2.32 -8.90
C GLU A 137 7.45 -3.50 -9.84
N ILE A 138 6.69 -4.52 -9.38
CA ILE A 138 6.25 -5.65 -10.21
C ILE A 138 5.50 -5.18 -11.46
N ILE A 139 4.79 -4.05 -11.43
CA ILE A 139 4.04 -3.50 -12.57
C ILE A 139 4.94 -3.31 -13.80
N LYS A 140 6.25 -3.13 -13.61
CA LYS A 140 7.25 -2.89 -14.65
C LYS A 140 8.11 -4.10 -14.98
N ILE A 141 7.80 -5.25 -14.40
CA ILE A 141 8.52 -6.49 -14.66
C ILE A 141 7.82 -7.25 -15.78
N ASP A 142 8.59 -7.71 -16.78
CA ASP A 142 8.07 -8.41 -17.95
C ASP A 142 8.19 -9.94 -17.83
N THR A 143 9.15 -10.44 -17.05
CA THR A 143 9.43 -11.87 -16.95
C THR A 143 8.65 -12.52 -15.82
N ILE A 144 8.00 -13.65 -16.11
CA ILE A 144 7.18 -14.39 -15.14
C ILE A 144 7.98 -14.79 -13.91
N GLN A 145 9.21 -15.27 -14.09
CA GLN A 145 10.07 -15.71 -12.97
C GLN A 145 10.38 -14.56 -11.99
N GLU A 146 10.63 -13.35 -12.52
CA GLU A 146 10.89 -12.19 -11.67
C GLU A 146 9.61 -11.68 -10.98
N ILE A 147 8.46 -11.77 -11.66
CA ILE A 147 7.15 -11.46 -11.07
C ILE A 147 6.88 -12.40 -9.90
N GLU A 148 7.00 -13.72 -10.08
CA GLU A 148 6.81 -14.72 -9.03
C GLU A 148 7.77 -14.51 -7.84
N LYS A 149 9.05 -14.28 -8.14
CA LYS A 149 10.04 -13.99 -7.09
C LYS A 149 9.71 -12.74 -6.30
N SER A 150 9.25 -11.69 -6.96
CA SER A 150 8.87 -10.43 -6.31
C SER A 150 7.55 -10.57 -5.55
N TYR A 151 6.59 -11.35 -6.07
CA TYR A 151 5.37 -11.72 -5.36
C TYR A 151 5.68 -12.42 -4.03
N GLN A 152 6.58 -13.42 -4.02
CA GLN A 152 6.98 -14.09 -2.79
C GLN A 152 7.61 -13.12 -1.77
N LYS A 153 8.40 -12.14 -2.23
CA LYS A 153 8.93 -11.10 -1.33
C LYS A 153 7.82 -10.26 -0.70
N VAL A 154 6.79 -9.91 -1.48
CA VAL A 154 5.64 -9.15 -0.95
C VAL A 154 4.95 -9.95 0.14
N LEU A 155 4.68 -11.25 -0.07
CA LEU A 155 4.04 -12.11 0.92
C LEU A 155 4.86 -12.26 2.21
N VAL A 156 6.19 -12.36 2.09
CA VAL A 156 7.10 -12.41 3.26
C VAL A 156 7.02 -11.11 4.07
N GLU A 157 7.03 -9.95 3.41
CA GLU A 157 6.95 -8.67 4.14
C GLU A 157 5.54 -8.42 4.70
N GLU A 158 4.48 -8.88 4.04
CA GLU A 158 3.11 -8.85 4.56
C GLU A 158 2.98 -9.71 5.82
N SER A 159 3.37 -10.98 5.79
CA SER A 159 3.37 -11.87 6.96
C SER A 159 4.20 -11.30 8.12
N LYS A 160 5.32 -10.66 7.82
CA LYS A 160 6.14 -9.97 8.82
C LYS A 160 5.42 -8.76 9.43
N THR A 161 4.57 -8.05 8.67
CA THR A 161 3.75 -6.97 9.26
C THR A 161 2.72 -7.50 10.22
N ASP A 162 2.11 -8.64 9.95
CA ASP A 162 1.14 -9.30 10.84
C ASP A 162 1.80 -9.69 12.17
N ASP A 163 2.95 -10.36 12.11
CA ASP A 163 3.71 -10.76 13.30
C ASP A 163 4.14 -9.56 14.15
N LEU A 164 4.66 -8.51 13.50
CA LEU A 164 5.07 -7.28 14.18
C LEU A 164 3.88 -6.56 14.80
N TYR A 165 2.75 -6.47 14.10
CA TYR A 165 1.55 -5.86 14.63
C TYR A 165 1.01 -6.63 15.85
N ALA A 166 0.92 -7.96 15.78
CA ALA A 166 0.49 -8.81 16.89
C ALA A 166 1.38 -8.64 18.13
N MET A 167 2.71 -8.51 17.92
CA MET A 167 3.66 -8.25 18.98
C MET A 167 3.46 -6.88 19.63
N ILE A 168 3.23 -5.83 18.82
CA ILE A 168 2.93 -4.47 19.27
C ILE A 168 1.63 -4.45 20.08
N GLU A 169 0.57 -5.05 19.54
CA GLU A 169 -0.73 -5.15 20.21
C GLU A 169 -0.61 -5.76 21.58
N LYS A 170 0.07 -6.91 21.69
CA LYS A 170 0.31 -7.57 22.97
C LYS A 170 1.07 -6.69 23.98
N ASN A 171 2.07 -5.94 23.51
CA ASN A 171 2.87 -5.04 24.35
C ASN A 171 2.06 -3.83 24.82
N LEU A 172 1.30 -3.22 23.93
CA LEU A 172 0.46 -2.05 24.25
C LEU A 172 -0.70 -2.44 25.18
N LEU A 173 -1.34 -3.60 25.00
CA LEU A 173 -2.40 -4.10 25.89
C LEU A 173 -1.89 -4.33 27.32
N LYS A 174 -0.65 -4.77 27.51
CA LYS A 174 -0.03 -4.85 28.85
C LYS A 174 0.16 -3.48 29.49
N LYS A 175 0.51 -2.46 28.72
CA LYS A 175 0.66 -1.07 29.20
C LYS A 175 -0.69 -0.45 29.57
N LEU A 176 -1.75 -0.76 28.80
CA LEU A 176 -3.12 -0.34 29.11
C LEU A 176 -3.57 -0.78 30.51
N SER A 177 -3.24 -2.01 30.93
CA SER A 177 -3.60 -2.51 32.24
C SER A 177 -2.90 -1.79 33.40
N SER A 178 -1.77 -1.13 33.14
CA SER A 178 -0.96 -0.44 34.16
C SER A 178 -1.18 1.09 34.22
N LYS A 179 -1.69 1.71 33.14
CA LYS A 179 -1.88 3.16 32.99
C LYS A 179 -3.23 3.47 32.35
N ILE A 180 -4.31 3.33 33.14
CA ILE A 180 -5.71 3.50 32.66
C ILE A 180 -5.96 4.88 32.08
N GLU A 181 -5.37 5.92 32.63
CA GLU A 181 -5.47 7.32 32.19
C GLU A 181 -4.97 7.57 30.75
N LEU A 182 -3.99 6.78 30.28
CA LEU A 182 -3.44 6.86 28.92
C LEU A 182 -4.06 5.84 27.96
N SER A 183 -5.11 5.14 28.37
CA SER A 183 -5.71 4.05 27.58
C SER A 183 -6.15 4.50 26.21
N LYS A 184 -6.75 5.69 26.11
CA LYS A 184 -7.21 6.25 24.84
C LYS A 184 -6.05 6.48 23.87
N ASP A 185 -4.95 7.05 24.36
CA ASP A 185 -3.78 7.37 23.53
C ASP A 185 -3.11 6.10 23.01
N TYR A 186 -2.99 5.07 23.85
CA TYR A 186 -2.47 3.76 23.43
C TYR A 186 -3.36 3.10 22.37
N LEU A 187 -4.69 3.17 22.50
CA LEU A 187 -5.63 2.64 21.52
C LEU A 187 -5.59 3.43 20.21
N ASP A 188 -5.43 4.75 20.25
CA ASP A 188 -5.29 5.60 19.07
C ASP A 188 -4.00 5.27 18.30
N ILE A 189 -2.89 5.04 19.01
CA ILE A 189 -1.64 4.58 18.41
C ILE A 189 -1.80 3.19 17.80
N LEU A 190 -2.35 2.23 18.53
CA LEU A 190 -2.57 0.87 18.02
C LEU A 190 -3.43 0.88 16.75
N SER A 191 -4.51 1.67 16.76
CA SER A 191 -5.37 1.86 15.58
C SER A 191 -4.62 2.50 14.41
N SER A 192 -3.67 3.41 14.68
CA SER A 192 -2.85 4.01 13.64
C SER A 192 -1.86 3.00 13.05
N LEU A 193 -1.19 2.21 13.88
CA LEU A 193 -0.22 1.19 13.47
C LEU A 193 -0.89 0.06 12.65
N ARG A 194 -2.14 -0.29 12.97
CA ARG A 194 -2.92 -1.22 12.16
C ARG A 194 -3.09 -0.77 10.70
N ARG A 195 -2.99 0.54 10.42
CA ARG A 195 -3.03 1.02 9.02
C ARG A 195 -1.82 0.60 8.21
N LEU A 196 -0.66 0.39 8.87
CA LEU A 196 0.56 -0.09 8.22
C LEU A 196 0.41 -1.56 7.79
N GLU A 197 -0.13 -2.42 8.66
CA GLU A 197 -0.51 -3.79 8.31
C GLU A 197 -1.48 -3.78 7.11
N LYS A 198 -2.53 -2.96 7.15
CA LYS A 198 -3.48 -2.85 6.03
C LYS A 198 -2.87 -2.30 4.72
N ILE A 199 -1.76 -1.59 4.76
CA ILE A 199 -1.02 -1.23 3.54
C ILE A 199 -0.34 -2.46 2.95
N ALA A 200 0.25 -3.33 3.77
CA ALA A 200 0.87 -4.58 3.32
C ALA A 200 -0.16 -5.56 2.74
N ASP A 201 -1.36 -5.70 3.33
CA ASP A 201 -2.48 -6.45 2.74
C ASP A 201 -2.82 -5.95 1.32
N ARG A 202 -2.84 -4.61 1.13
CA ARG A 202 -3.10 -4.05 -0.21
C ARG A 202 -1.96 -4.34 -1.17
N ALA A 203 -0.71 -4.36 -0.68
CA ALA A 203 0.45 -4.73 -1.48
C ALA A 203 0.37 -6.20 -1.94
N ALA A 204 -0.01 -7.13 -1.07
CA ALA A 204 -0.23 -8.53 -1.41
C ALA A 204 -1.36 -8.67 -2.46
N SER A 205 -2.48 -7.93 -2.27
CA SER A 205 -3.58 -7.90 -3.23
C SER A 205 -3.15 -7.39 -4.61
N ILE A 206 -2.33 -6.31 -4.69
CA ILE A 206 -1.79 -5.77 -5.94
C ILE A 206 -0.89 -6.81 -6.63
N ALA A 207 0.02 -7.43 -5.88
CA ALA A 207 0.92 -8.44 -6.41
C ALA A 207 0.18 -9.68 -6.93
N ASN A 208 -0.87 -10.13 -6.23
CA ASN A 208 -1.72 -11.23 -6.68
C ASN A 208 -2.47 -10.89 -7.99
N LEU A 209 -2.99 -9.67 -8.14
CA LEU A 209 -3.61 -9.21 -9.38
C LEU A 209 -2.65 -9.23 -10.57
N LEU A 210 -1.36 -8.99 -10.36
CA LEU A 210 -0.33 -9.07 -11.40
C LEU A 210 -0.02 -10.53 -11.78
N ILE A 211 0.07 -11.43 -10.80
CA ILE A 211 0.17 -12.88 -11.05
C ILE A 211 -1.02 -13.33 -11.89
N PHE A 212 -2.25 -12.98 -11.51
CA PHE A 212 -3.45 -13.33 -12.26
C PHE A 212 -3.43 -12.77 -13.70
N ALA A 213 -2.97 -11.53 -13.89
CA ALA A 213 -2.86 -10.95 -15.22
C ALA A 213 -1.96 -11.76 -16.16
N HIS A 214 -0.85 -12.29 -15.63
CA HIS A 214 0.16 -13.01 -16.43
C HIS A 214 -0.12 -14.50 -16.57
N LEU A 215 -0.48 -15.17 -15.46
CA LEU A 215 -0.64 -16.64 -15.42
C LEU A 215 -2.09 -17.10 -15.53
N GLY A 216 -3.04 -16.26 -15.17
CA GLY A 216 -4.43 -16.66 -14.97
C GLY A 216 -4.61 -17.30 -13.59
N GLY A 217 -5.59 -18.19 -13.45
CA GLY A 217 -5.96 -18.81 -12.19
C GLY A 217 -7.13 -18.10 -11.52
N GLU A 218 -7.21 -18.16 -10.19
CA GLU A 218 -8.29 -17.51 -9.43
C GLU A 218 -7.98 -16.04 -9.16
N LEU A 219 -8.99 -15.19 -9.30
CA LEU A 219 -8.86 -13.74 -9.11
C LEU A 219 -8.74 -13.34 -7.63
N HIS A 220 -9.22 -14.20 -6.73
CA HIS A 220 -9.13 -14.06 -5.29
C HIS A 220 -8.56 -15.36 -4.72
N GLN A 221 -7.34 -15.30 -4.21
CA GLN A 221 -6.87 -16.25 -3.22
C GLN A 221 -7.19 -15.64 -1.86
N ALA A 222 -8.03 -16.35 -1.10
CA ALA A 222 -8.45 -15.95 0.25
C ALA A 222 -7.26 -15.95 1.22
#